data_b16c0d9875e9e872104d21a47f2251c5
#
_entry.id   b16c0d9875e9e872104d21a47f2251c5
#
_cell.length_a   1.000
_cell.length_b   1.000
_cell.length_c   1.000
_cell.angle_alpha   90.00
_cell.angle_beta   90.00
_cell.angle_gamma   90.00
#
_symmetry.space_group_name_H-M   'P 1'
#
loop_
_entity.id
_entity.type
_entity.pdbx_description
1 polymer ?
#
loop_
_entity_poly.entity_id
_entity_poly.type
_entity_poly.pdbx_seq_one_letter_code
_entity_poly.pdbx_strand_id
1 'polypeptide(L)'
;MRITPQHQLTKWQRDRRAFIEHRIYWNGSIGLADLMEVMEISRAQASKDINGYIIDHPEHLHYDKSARTYVMGAAFQAHYLTLDAEEYLADLVAIAKGASVPKSDWVVAPPEILAPAVPARGLAPITVRNVLLACTQRRRLAIRYQSMSSSEPEDREIAPHALVHDGFRWHARAWCLRDGFFKDFVLARVLSSALGDEAHVDPAADEGWSENVTLRIAPHPGLSTNQRRVIELDYGMTDGAAEILVRRCLLFYTLKRLGLDTEPDARRPQDQHIVLANGPEVFSALDRRAT
;
A
#
# COMPACT_ATOMS: atom_id res chain seq x y z
N MET A 1 -36.12 15.02 -16.81
CA MET A 1 -35.59 14.59 -15.51
C MET A 1 -34.19 15.18 -15.38
N ARG A 2 -33.92 16.12 -14.47
CA ARG A 2 -32.62 16.79 -14.39
C ARG A 2 -31.71 15.94 -13.50
N ILE A 3 -30.76 15.24 -14.09
CA ILE A 3 -29.64 14.63 -13.37
C ILE A 3 -28.80 15.77 -12.83
N THR A 4 -28.65 15.89 -11.53
CA THR A 4 -27.76 16.90 -10.93
C THR A 4 -26.34 16.56 -11.34
N PRO A 5 -25.61 17.41 -12.08
CA PRO A 5 -24.26 17.10 -12.52
C PRO A 5 -23.35 16.86 -11.31
N GLN A 6 -22.49 15.83 -11.37
CA GLN A 6 -21.51 15.51 -10.30
C GLN A 6 -20.67 16.72 -9.86
N HIS A 7 -20.49 17.69 -10.75
CA HIS A 7 -19.73 18.93 -10.50
C HIS A 7 -20.43 19.94 -9.56
N GLN A 8 -21.73 19.75 -9.23
CA GLN A 8 -22.47 20.65 -8.33
C GLN A 8 -22.54 20.17 -6.88
N LEU A 9 -22.06 18.92 -6.58
CA LEU A 9 -22.06 18.41 -5.22
C LEU A 9 -20.89 18.98 -4.42
N THR A 10 -21.17 19.40 -3.17
CA THR A 10 -20.11 19.74 -2.21
C THR A 10 -19.28 18.49 -1.86
N LYS A 11 -18.08 18.70 -1.30
CA LYS A 11 -17.24 17.60 -0.82
C LYS A 11 -18.01 16.69 0.13
N TRP A 12 -18.68 17.25 1.13
CA TRP A 12 -19.47 16.52 2.12
C TRP A 12 -20.62 15.70 1.52
N GLN A 13 -21.26 16.22 0.48
CA GLN A 13 -22.30 15.48 -0.23
C GLN A 13 -21.71 14.30 -1.01
N ARG A 14 -20.56 14.48 -1.63
CA ARG A 14 -19.84 13.39 -2.32
C ARG A 14 -19.39 12.31 -1.33
N ASP A 15 -18.84 12.71 -0.19
CA ASP A 15 -18.39 11.77 0.84
C ASP A 15 -19.56 10.92 1.38
N ARG A 16 -20.74 11.51 1.63
CA ARG A 16 -21.93 10.76 2.03
C ARG A 16 -22.45 9.82 0.95
N ARG A 17 -22.37 10.22 -0.32
CA ARG A 17 -22.74 9.34 -1.45
C ARG A 17 -21.74 8.19 -1.61
N ALA A 18 -20.46 8.46 -1.47
CA ALA A 18 -19.42 7.43 -1.46
C ALA A 18 -19.62 6.42 -0.31
N PHE A 19 -20.04 6.90 0.87
CA PHE A 19 -20.39 6.02 1.99
C PHE A 19 -21.62 5.14 1.69
N ILE A 20 -22.66 5.69 1.05
CA ILE A 20 -23.82 4.89 0.60
C ILE A 20 -23.37 3.77 -0.32
N GLU A 21 -22.54 4.08 -1.33
CA GLU A 21 -22.01 3.07 -2.26
C GLU A 21 -21.15 2.04 -1.57
N HIS A 22 -20.27 2.47 -0.63
CA HIS A 22 -19.44 1.58 0.16
C HIS A 22 -20.27 0.57 0.95
N ARG A 23 -21.27 1.06 1.69
CA ARG A 23 -22.12 0.22 2.53
C ARG A 23 -22.94 -0.77 1.73
N ILE A 24 -23.53 -0.30 0.64
CA ILE A 24 -24.33 -1.16 -0.26
C ILE A 24 -23.48 -2.25 -0.88
N TYR A 25 -22.29 -1.91 -1.36
CA TYR A 25 -21.44 -2.87 -2.06
C TYR A 25 -20.82 -3.91 -1.11
N TRP A 26 -20.18 -3.45 -0.04
CA TRP A 26 -19.44 -4.34 0.85
C TRP A 26 -20.30 -5.01 1.94
N ASN A 27 -21.39 -4.37 2.36
CA ASN A 27 -22.28 -4.91 3.41
C ASN A 27 -23.65 -5.34 2.88
N GLY A 28 -23.98 -5.09 1.62
CA GLY A 28 -25.23 -5.47 0.98
C GLY A 28 -26.44 -4.61 1.33
N SER A 29 -26.35 -3.76 2.39
CA SER A 29 -27.47 -2.93 2.83
C SER A 29 -26.99 -1.66 3.53
N ILE A 30 -27.89 -0.64 3.59
CA ILE A 30 -27.69 0.59 4.35
C ILE A 30 -29.00 1.07 4.96
N GLY A 31 -28.95 1.42 6.26
CA GLY A 31 -30.03 2.09 6.97
C GLY A 31 -29.77 3.57 7.20
N LEU A 32 -30.82 4.32 7.61
CA LEU A 32 -30.64 5.72 8.02
C LEU A 32 -29.72 5.83 9.25
N ALA A 33 -29.73 4.83 10.14
CA ALA A 33 -28.88 4.79 11.33
C ALA A 33 -27.40 4.79 10.97
N ASP A 34 -27.00 4.04 9.94
CA ASP A 34 -25.60 3.97 9.49
C ASP A 34 -25.08 5.33 9.07
N LEU A 35 -25.87 6.09 8.28
CA LEU A 35 -25.52 7.44 7.87
C LEU A 35 -25.49 8.43 9.04
N MET A 36 -26.43 8.30 9.97
CA MET A 36 -26.48 9.17 11.15
C MET A 36 -25.26 8.97 12.04
N GLU A 37 -24.87 7.72 12.27
CA GLU A 37 -23.74 7.37 13.13
C GLU A 37 -22.40 7.77 12.51
N VAL A 38 -22.13 7.31 11.30
CA VAL A 38 -20.80 7.50 10.66
C VAL A 38 -20.60 8.94 10.18
N MET A 39 -21.64 9.60 9.68
CA MET A 39 -21.55 10.96 9.15
C MET A 39 -21.92 12.05 10.17
N GLU A 40 -22.29 11.66 11.40
CA GLU A 40 -22.71 12.57 12.47
C GLU A 40 -23.82 13.55 12.02
N ILE A 41 -24.82 13.06 11.28
CA ILE A 41 -25.89 13.87 10.71
C ILE A 41 -27.26 13.52 11.31
N SER A 42 -28.20 14.45 11.18
CA SER A 42 -29.57 14.24 11.61
C SER A 42 -30.30 13.21 10.74
N ARG A 43 -31.34 12.57 11.30
CA ARG A 43 -32.21 11.65 10.57
C ARG A 43 -32.84 12.27 9.33
N ALA A 44 -33.21 13.55 9.41
CA ALA A 44 -33.78 14.27 8.28
C ALA A 44 -32.75 14.43 7.15
N GLN A 45 -31.50 14.71 7.49
CA GLN A 45 -30.42 14.82 6.51
C GLN A 45 -30.09 13.44 5.90
N ALA A 46 -29.98 12.40 6.71
CA ALA A 46 -29.73 11.03 6.22
C ALA A 46 -30.83 10.57 5.23
N SER A 47 -32.10 10.81 5.57
CA SER A 47 -33.24 10.54 4.66
C SER A 47 -33.16 11.34 3.36
N LYS A 48 -32.77 12.62 3.43
CA LYS A 48 -32.60 13.47 2.25
C LYS A 48 -31.46 12.95 1.36
N ASP A 49 -30.36 12.51 1.94
CA ASP A 49 -29.19 12.02 1.19
C ASP A 49 -29.49 10.69 0.49
N ILE A 50 -30.12 9.71 1.15
CA ILE A 50 -30.54 8.44 0.54
C ILE A 50 -31.57 8.68 -0.57
N ASN A 51 -32.60 9.48 -0.30
CA ASN A 51 -33.62 9.79 -1.32
C ASN A 51 -33.01 10.54 -2.51
N GLY A 52 -32.10 11.49 -2.26
CA GLY A 52 -31.37 12.20 -3.31
C GLY A 52 -30.50 11.25 -4.15
N TYR A 53 -29.86 10.28 -3.51
CA TYR A 53 -29.09 9.26 -4.23
C TYR A 53 -30.00 8.41 -5.13
N ILE A 54 -31.15 7.95 -4.62
CA ILE A 54 -32.12 7.14 -5.38
C ILE A 54 -32.71 7.94 -6.58
N ILE A 55 -32.95 9.24 -6.40
CA ILE A 55 -33.45 10.09 -7.50
C ILE A 55 -32.39 10.21 -8.60
N ASP A 56 -31.13 10.41 -8.23
CA ASP A 56 -30.04 10.57 -9.19
C ASP A 56 -29.62 9.24 -9.84
N HIS A 57 -29.77 8.13 -9.11
CA HIS A 57 -29.41 6.78 -9.53
C HIS A 57 -30.56 5.80 -9.30
N PRO A 58 -31.61 5.84 -10.14
CA PRO A 58 -32.72 4.91 -10.03
C PRO A 58 -32.25 3.45 -10.16
N GLU A 59 -32.86 2.56 -9.41
CA GLU A 59 -32.57 1.13 -9.41
C GLU A 59 -31.19 0.72 -8.82
N HIS A 60 -30.38 1.67 -8.34
CA HIS A 60 -29.19 1.33 -7.58
C HIS A 60 -29.52 0.81 -6.17
N LEU A 61 -30.57 1.32 -5.57
CA LEU A 61 -31.08 0.93 -4.26
C LEU A 61 -32.57 0.67 -4.33
N HIS A 62 -33.06 -0.30 -3.54
CA HIS A 62 -34.47 -0.46 -3.26
C HIS A 62 -34.70 -0.71 -1.76
N TYR A 63 -35.84 -0.27 -1.26
CA TYR A 63 -36.17 -0.44 0.15
C TYR A 63 -36.78 -1.81 0.40
N ASP A 64 -36.11 -2.64 1.20
CA ASP A 64 -36.64 -3.91 1.70
C ASP A 64 -37.52 -3.64 2.94
N LYS A 65 -38.82 -3.84 2.80
CA LYS A 65 -39.80 -3.62 3.86
C LYS A 65 -39.65 -4.65 5.00
N SER A 66 -39.21 -5.86 4.69
CA SER A 66 -39.01 -6.95 5.66
C SER A 66 -37.81 -6.67 6.55
N ALA A 67 -36.67 -6.33 5.95
CA ALA A 67 -35.44 -5.99 6.63
C ALA A 67 -35.41 -4.53 7.15
N ARG A 68 -36.35 -3.68 6.71
CA ARG A 68 -36.43 -2.24 7.01
C ARG A 68 -35.15 -1.48 6.68
N THR A 69 -34.51 -1.83 5.59
CA THR A 69 -33.24 -1.24 5.14
C THR A 69 -33.25 -1.07 3.62
N TYR A 70 -32.30 -0.32 3.09
CA TYR A 70 -32.07 -0.25 1.66
C TYR A 70 -31.06 -1.32 1.27
N VAL A 71 -31.29 -2.02 0.18
CA VAL A 71 -30.43 -3.08 -0.36
C VAL A 71 -30.00 -2.74 -1.77
N MET A 72 -28.94 -3.40 -2.24
CA MET A 72 -28.38 -3.20 -3.55
C MET A 72 -29.36 -3.60 -4.65
N GLY A 73 -29.59 -2.71 -5.60
CA GLY A 73 -30.38 -2.95 -6.79
C GLY A 73 -29.58 -3.59 -7.92
N ALA A 74 -30.28 -4.21 -8.88
CA ALA A 74 -29.64 -4.93 -9.99
C ALA A 74 -28.81 -4.03 -10.92
N ALA A 75 -29.13 -2.73 -10.98
CA ALA A 75 -28.43 -1.75 -11.83
C ALA A 75 -27.32 -0.99 -11.09
N PHE A 76 -26.92 -1.43 -9.90
CA PHE A 76 -25.91 -0.74 -9.11
C PHE A 76 -24.58 -0.58 -9.85
N GLN A 77 -24.08 0.63 -9.88
CA GLN A 77 -22.74 1.00 -10.32
C GLN A 77 -22.19 2.07 -9.37
N ALA A 78 -20.95 1.93 -8.95
CA ALA A 78 -20.30 2.94 -8.13
C ALA A 78 -19.91 4.16 -8.99
N HIS A 79 -20.29 5.36 -8.53
CA HIS A 79 -20.02 6.65 -9.17
C HIS A 79 -19.17 7.59 -8.31
N TYR A 80 -19.23 7.42 -6.99
CA TYR A 80 -18.58 8.28 -6.00
C TYR A 80 -17.43 7.57 -5.29
N LEU A 81 -17.29 6.27 -5.50
CA LEU A 81 -16.28 5.41 -4.91
C LEU A 81 -15.63 4.54 -5.99
N THR A 82 -14.31 4.42 -5.95
CA THR A 82 -13.62 3.35 -6.68
C THR A 82 -13.68 2.08 -5.87
N LEU A 83 -14.19 1.01 -6.46
CA LEU A 83 -14.25 -0.30 -5.82
C LEU A 83 -12.94 -1.04 -6.09
N ASP A 84 -12.11 -1.15 -5.08
CA ASP A 84 -10.85 -1.89 -5.09
C ASP A 84 -10.88 -2.94 -3.97
N ALA A 85 -10.86 -4.21 -4.37
CA ALA A 85 -10.94 -5.32 -3.43
C ALA A 85 -9.64 -5.47 -2.61
N GLU A 86 -8.46 -5.21 -3.21
CA GLU A 86 -7.19 -5.30 -2.52
C GLU A 86 -7.05 -4.19 -1.47
N GLU A 87 -7.41 -2.96 -1.83
CA GLU A 87 -7.43 -1.83 -0.89
C GLU A 87 -8.38 -2.13 0.28
N TYR A 88 -9.60 -2.58 0.00
CA TYR A 88 -10.57 -2.92 1.04
C TYR A 88 -10.08 -4.02 1.99
N LEU A 89 -9.52 -5.11 1.44
CA LEU A 89 -8.97 -6.21 2.26
C LEU A 89 -7.72 -5.78 3.05
N ALA A 90 -6.88 -4.90 2.50
CA ALA A 90 -5.75 -4.33 3.21
C ALA A 90 -6.19 -3.47 4.41
N ASP A 91 -7.25 -2.66 4.23
CA ASP A 91 -7.87 -1.88 5.31
C ASP A 91 -8.44 -2.78 6.41
N LEU A 92 -9.12 -3.86 6.05
CA LEU A 92 -9.63 -4.84 7.00
C LEU A 92 -8.50 -5.47 7.84
N VAL A 93 -7.39 -5.84 7.22
CA VAL A 93 -6.20 -6.38 7.93
C VAL A 93 -5.59 -5.32 8.85
N ALA A 94 -5.52 -4.07 8.43
CA ALA A 94 -5.01 -2.97 9.24
C ALA A 94 -5.90 -2.71 10.46
N ILE A 95 -7.23 -2.69 10.28
CA ILE A 95 -8.21 -2.55 11.36
C ILE A 95 -8.11 -3.71 12.35
N ALA A 96 -8.01 -4.95 11.88
CA ALA A 96 -7.84 -6.13 12.73
C ALA A 96 -6.55 -6.09 13.58
N LYS A 97 -5.52 -5.36 13.11
CA LYS A 97 -4.28 -5.09 13.86
C LYS A 97 -4.37 -3.87 14.79
N GLY A 98 -5.55 -3.25 14.92
CA GLY A 98 -5.76 -2.07 15.75
C GLY A 98 -5.27 -0.76 15.13
N ALA A 99 -5.00 -0.72 13.83
CA ALA A 99 -4.67 0.51 13.15
C ALA A 99 -5.94 1.34 12.86
N SER A 100 -5.84 2.66 13.02
CA SER A 100 -6.84 3.59 12.52
C SER A 100 -6.50 3.92 11.06
N VAL A 101 -7.33 3.44 10.15
CA VAL A 101 -7.22 3.78 8.71
C VAL A 101 -8.29 4.81 8.34
N PRO A 102 -8.09 5.61 7.29
CA PRO A 102 -9.15 6.47 6.77
C PRO A 102 -10.41 5.64 6.49
N LYS A 103 -11.57 6.15 6.91
CA LYS A 103 -12.86 5.47 6.75
C LYS A 103 -12.97 4.11 7.49
N SER A 104 -12.17 3.86 8.54
CA SER A 104 -12.29 2.64 9.37
C SER A 104 -13.68 2.48 9.99
N ASP A 105 -14.38 3.58 10.26
CA ASP A 105 -15.76 3.67 10.72
C ASP A 105 -16.80 3.29 9.64
N TRP A 106 -16.40 3.22 8.38
CA TRP A 106 -17.25 2.74 7.29
C TRP A 106 -17.39 1.21 7.29
N VAL A 107 -16.42 0.51 7.88
CA VAL A 107 -16.42 -0.94 8.00
C VAL A 107 -17.22 -1.36 9.22
N VAL A 108 -18.34 -2.05 9.02
CA VAL A 108 -19.22 -2.50 10.09
C VAL A 108 -19.25 -4.02 10.14
N ALA A 109 -19.06 -4.57 11.35
CA ALA A 109 -19.12 -6.00 11.63
C ALA A 109 -18.35 -6.87 10.60
N PRO A 110 -17.05 -6.61 10.35
CA PRO A 110 -16.28 -7.45 9.47
C PRO A 110 -16.21 -8.88 10.04
N PRO A 111 -16.03 -9.92 9.20
CA PRO A 111 -15.74 -11.25 9.69
C PRO A 111 -14.44 -11.26 10.50
N GLU A 112 -14.18 -12.33 11.24
CA GLU A 112 -12.89 -12.51 11.88
C GLU A 112 -11.78 -12.53 10.85
N ILE A 113 -10.76 -11.68 11.04
CA ILE A 113 -9.65 -11.52 10.10
C ILE A 113 -8.36 -11.85 10.83
N LEU A 114 -7.63 -12.82 10.32
CA LEU A 114 -6.33 -13.23 10.84
C LEU A 114 -5.23 -12.95 9.83
N ALA A 115 -4.13 -12.40 10.30
CA ALA A 115 -2.90 -12.25 9.53
C ALA A 115 -1.73 -12.89 10.28
N PRO A 116 -0.73 -13.44 9.58
CA PRO A 116 0.46 -13.98 10.23
C PRO A 116 1.10 -12.94 11.15
N ALA A 117 1.46 -13.36 12.37
CA ALA A 117 2.16 -12.49 13.30
C ALA A 117 3.55 -12.15 12.78
N VAL A 118 3.90 -10.88 12.79
CA VAL A 118 5.24 -10.40 12.51
C VAL A 118 5.83 -9.72 13.75
N PRO A 119 7.14 -9.88 14.04
CA PRO A 119 7.75 -9.21 15.18
C PRO A 119 7.61 -7.69 15.09
N ALA A 120 7.17 -7.06 16.17
CA ALA A 120 7.18 -5.61 16.27
C ALA A 120 8.61 -5.07 16.16
N ARG A 121 8.78 -3.98 15.44
CA ARG A 121 10.06 -3.29 15.30
C ARG A 121 10.10 -2.09 16.25
N GLY A 122 11.18 -1.99 17.05
CA GLY A 122 11.41 -0.83 17.90
C GLY A 122 11.74 0.40 17.06
N LEU A 123 10.78 1.32 16.94
CA LEU A 123 10.97 2.60 16.26
C LEU A 123 10.81 3.72 17.27
N ALA A 124 11.86 4.49 17.50
CA ALA A 124 11.77 5.68 18.35
C ALA A 124 10.98 6.77 17.60
N PRO A 125 9.89 7.32 18.16
CA PRO A 125 9.11 8.36 17.50
C PRO A 125 9.93 9.57 17.09
N ILE A 126 10.91 9.95 17.91
CA ILE A 126 11.80 11.08 17.60
C ILE A 126 12.66 10.82 16.36
N THR A 127 13.12 9.58 16.15
CA THR A 127 13.88 9.20 14.95
C THR A 127 13.01 9.33 13.70
N VAL A 128 11.80 8.79 13.74
CA VAL A 128 10.84 8.88 12.63
C VAL A 128 10.56 10.35 12.30
N ARG A 129 10.25 11.17 13.31
CA ARG A 129 10.03 12.62 13.15
C ARG A 129 11.24 13.31 12.50
N ASN A 130 12.44 13.05 12.99
CA ASN A 130 13.64 13.71 12.49
C ASN A 130 13.95 13.30 11.04
N VAL A 131 13.74 12.04 10.67
CA VAL A 131 13.88 11.58 9.29
C VAL A 131 12.84 12.25 8.38
N LEU A 132 11.57 12.31 8.78
CA LEU A 132 10.54 12.98 8.02
C LEU A 132 10.86 14.46 7.79
N LEU A 133 11.31 15.17 8.83
CA LEU A 133 11.70 16.58 8.71
C LEU A 133 12.95 16.75 7.84
N ALA A 134 13.93 15.86 7.95
CA ALA A 134 15.11 15.90 7.10
C ALA A 134 14.76 15.70 5.63
N CYS A 135 13.88 14.75 5.30
CA CYS A 135 13.39 14.54 3.93
C CYS A 135 12.61 15.75 3.40
N THR A 136 11.64 16.28 4.17
CA THR A 136 10.76 17.36 3.70
C THR A 136 11.43 18.72 3.64
N GLN A 137 12.39 18.99 4.53
CA GLN A 137 13.13 20.26 4.63
C GLN A 137 14.50 20.21 3.96
N ARG A 138 14.86 19.10 3.31
CA ARG A 138 16.17 18.87 2.69
C ARG A 138 17.32 19.18 3.63
N ARG A 139 17.29 18.56 4.82
CA ARG A 139 18.31 18.75 5.86
C ARG A 139 19.15 17.50 6.04
N ARG A 140 20.37 17.69 6.48
CA ARG A 140 21.21 16.61 6.98
C ARG A 140 20.65 16.05 8.29
N LEU A 141 21.00 14.81 8.57
CA LEU A 141 20.64 14.13 9.79
C LEU A 141 21.89 13.45 10.36
N ALA A 142 22.33 13.89 11.52
CA ALA A 142 23.34 13.19 12.30
C ALA A 142 22.66 12.01 13.00
N ILE A 143 23.21 10.81 12.84
CA ILE A 143 22.69 9.58 13.44
C ILE A 143 23.80 8.78 14.10
N ARG A 144 23.48 8.15 15.23
CA ARG A 144 24.27 7.05 15.76
C ARG A 144 23.63 5.74 15.29
N TYR A 145 24.36 4.98 14.49
CA TYR A 145 23.80 3.88 13.70
C TYR A 145 24.53 2.56 13.95
N GLN A 146 23.78 1.47 14.24
CA GLN A 146 24.32 0.12 14.31
C GLN A 146 24.17 -0.58 12.96
N SER A 147 25.29 -0.75 12.27
CA SER A 147 25.35 -1.56 11.04
C SER A 147 25.44 -3.05 11.36
N MET A 148 25.09 -3.91 10.39
CA MET A 148 25.39 -5.36 10.50
C MET A 148 26.86 -5.68 10.25
N SER A 149 27.58 -4.78 9.61
CA SER A 149 29.00 -4.95 9.25
C SER A 149 29.97 -4.33 10.26
N SER A 150 29.48 -3.62 11.28
CA SER A 150 30.32 -3.03 12.33
C SER A 150 29.99 -3.65 13.69
N SER A 151 31.02 -3.88 14.51
CA SER A 151 30.87 -4.41 15.86
C SER A 151 30.21 -3.40 16.81
N GLU A 152 30.47 -2.11 16.61
CA GLU A 152 30.00 -1.01 17.47
C GLU A 152 29.14 -0.02 16.65
N PRO A 153 28.23 0.71 17.32
CA PRO A 153 27.52 1.81 16.71
C PRO A 153 28.48 2.93 16.31
N GLU A 154 28.24 3.48 15.11
CA GLU A 154 29.04 4.55 14.54
C GLU A 154 28.21 5.81 14.32
N ASP A 155 28.87 6.95 14.45
CA ASP A 155 28.27 8.23 14.09
C ASP A 155 28.35 8.43 12.56
N ARG A 156 27.23 8.83 11.99
CA ARG A 156 27.10 9.08 10.55
C ARG A 156 26.31 10.35 10.32
N GLU A 157 26.66 11.05 9.28
CA GLU A 157 25.87 12.14 8.75
C GLU A 157 25.28 11.70 7.40
N ILE A 158 23.95 11.83 7.30
CA ILE A 158 23.20 11.40 6.12
C ILE A 158 22.29 12.53 5.62
N ALA A 159 21.99 12.54 4.33
CA ALA A 159 20.99 13.42 3.72
C ALA A 159 19.83 12.55 3.19
N PRO A 160 18.81 12.29 4.01
CA PRO A 160 17.68 11.44 3.60
C PRO A 160 16.76 12.22 2.65
N HIS A 161 16.23 11.52 1.64
CA HIS A 161 15.28 12.10 0.71
C HIS A 161 13.98 11.31 0.56
N ALA A 162 13.94 10.05 1.04
CA ALA A 162 12.75 9.21 0.96
C ALA A 162 12.69 8.19 2.11
N LEU A 163 11.46 7.71 2.37
CA LEU A 163 11.19 6.55 3.20
C LEU A 163 10.83 5.34 2.34
N VAL A 164 11.32 4.19 2.74
CA VAL A 164 11.07 2.90 2.08
C VAL A 164 10.56 1.89 3.11
N HIS A 165 9.53 1.14 2.77
CA HIS A 165 9.07 -0.02 3.52
C HIS A 165 9.27 -1.29 2.70
N ASP A 166 10.09 -2.23 3.19
CA ASP A 166 10.43 -3.48 2.48
C ASP A 166 9.41 -4.63 2.70
N GLY A 167 8.28 -4.30 3.34
CA GLY A 167 7.27 -5.27 3.79
C GLY A 167 7.44 -5.66 5.26
N PHE A 168 8.64 -5.44 5.86
CA PHE A 168 8.94 -5.76 7.26
C PHE A 168 9.60 -4.62 8.02
N ARG A 169 10.38 -3.77 7.35
CA ARG A 169 11.22 -2.72 7.95
C ARG A 169 11.06 -1.41 7.22
N TRP A 170 11.14 -0.34 7.99
CA TRP A 170 11.27 1.01 7.47
C TRP A 170 12.74 1.38 7.31
N HIS A 171 13.04 2.02 6.19
CA HIS A 171 14.36 2.53 5.83
C HIS A 171 14.26 4.01 5.46
N ALA A 172 15.31 4.77 5.76
CA ALA A 172 15.56 6.04 5.14
C ALA A 172 16.49 5.83 3.94
N ARG A 173 16.06 6.20 2.74
CA ARG A 173 16.93 6.31 1.57
C ARG A 173 17.67 7.62 1.66
N ALA A 174 19.01 7.56 1.71
CA ALA A 174 19.82 8.72 2.00
C ALA A 174 21.19 8.67 1.33
N TRP A 175 21.72 9.84 0.98
CA TRP A 175 23.14 10.00 0.71
C TRP A 175 23.93 9.85 2.02
N CYS A 176 24.91 8.99 2.05
CA CYS A 176 25.85 8.87 3.18
C CYS A 176 27.03 9.79 2.95
N LEU A 177 27.18 10.84 3.74
CA LEU A 177 28.28 11.79 3.55
C LEU A 177 29.67 11.14 3.70
N ARG A 178 29.75 10.14 4.60
CA ARG A 178 31.00 9.41 4.79
C ARG A 178 31.36 8.51 3.62
N ASP A 179 30.36 7.75 3.12
CA ASP A 179 30.59 6.69 2.14
C ASP A 179 30.52 7.22 0.69
N GLY A 180 29.93 8.40 0.49
CA GLY A 180 29.87 9.06 -0.83
C GLY A 180 28.89 8.43 -1.81
N PHE A 181 27.84 7.73 -1.34
CA PHE A 181 26.79 7.15 -2.20
C PHE A 181 25.45 7.03 -1.48
N PHE A 182 24.38 6.84 -2.25
CA PHE A 182 23.03 6.62 -1.73
C PHE A 182 22.85 5.19 -1.24
N LYS A 183 22.27 5.04 -0.05
CA LYS A 183 21.98 3.75 0.57
C LYS A 183 20.80 3.82 1.53
N ASP A 184 20.35 2.65 1.97
CA ASP A 184 19.21 2.52 2.87
C ASP A 184 19.67 2.35 4.31
N PHE A 185 19.13 3.17 5.21
CA PHE A 185 19.37 3.08 6.66
C PHE A 185 18.13 2.54 7.35
N VAL A 186 18.21 1.36 7.96
CA VAL A 186 17.09 0.76 8.72
C VAL A 186 16.78 1.62 9.92
N LEU A 187 15.57 2.17 10.04
CA LEU A 187 15.20 3.11 11.09
C LEU A 187 15.34 2.52 12.50
N ALA A 188 15.00 1.24 12.68
CA ALA A 188 15.13 0.54 13.96
C ALA A 188 16.59 0.35 14.44
N ARG A 189 17.58 0.68 13.61
CA ARG A 189 19.02 0.63 13.94
C ARG A 189 19.62 2.00 14.25
N VAL A 190 18.81 3.05 14.20
CA VAL A 190 19.19 4.41 14.58
C VAL A 190 18.99 4.55 16.09
N LEU A 191 20.09 4.65 16.83
CA LEU A 191 20.08 4.75 18.30
C LEU A 191 19.79 6.18 18.77
N SER A 192 20.24 7.17 18.01
CA SER A 192 19.93 8.57 18.23
C SER A 192 19.96 9.33 16.90
N SER A 193 19.26 10.46 16.85
CA SER A 193 19.21 11.30 15.66
C SER A 193 19.08 12.78 16.03
N ALA A 194 19.75 13.64 15.28
CA ALA A 194 19.64 15.10 15.40
C ALA A 194 19.63 15.75 14.02
N LEU A 195 18.71 16.72 13.83
CA LEU A 195 18.65 17.50 12.61
C LEU A 195 19.88 18.40 12.50
N GLY A 196 20.55 18.32 11.34
CA GLY A 196 21.67 19.20 10.97
C GLY A 196 21.22 20.36 10.08
N ASP A 197 22.17 20.94 9.38
CA ASP A 197 21.97 22.04 8.45
C ASP A 197 21.34 21.56 7.13
N GLU A 198 21.15 22.48 6.18
CA GLU A 198 20.66 22.18 4.83
C GLU A 198 21.58 21.16 4.13
N ALA A 199 20.97 20.21 3.46
CA ALA A 199 21.67 19.22 2.66
C ALA A 199 21.82 19.73 1.22
N HIS A 200 23.08 19.89 0.77
CA HIS A 200 23.38 20.27 -0.61
C HIS A 200 23.53 19.05 -1.52
N VAL A 201 22.67 18.04 -1.32
CA VAL A 201 22.64 16.81 -2.11
C VAL A 201 21.36 16.81 -2.94
N ASP A 202 21.49 16.64 -4.25
CA ASP A 202 20.35 16.54 -5.13
C ASP A 202 19.78 15.10 -5.09
N PRO A 203 18.53 14.90 -4.66
CA PRO A 203 17.88 13.59 -4.71
C PRO A 203 17.80 12.99 -6.12
N ALA A 204 17.81 13.82 -7.18
CA ALA A 204 17.81 13.37 -8.56
C ALA A 204 19.10 12.63 -8.96
N ALA A 205 20.19 12.85 -8.20
CA ALA A 205 21.45 12.11 -8.37
C ALA A 205 21.39 10.66 -7.87
N ASP A 206 20.30 10.27 -7.19
CA ASP A 206 20.07 8.87 -6.82
C ASP A 206 19.57 8.08 -8.04
N GLU A 207 20.51 7.56 -8.82
CA GLU A 207 20.20 6.73 -10.00
C GLU A 207 19.38 5.49 -9.60
N GLY A 208 19.70 4.86 -8.45
CA GLY A 208 18.95 3.72 -7.95
C GLY A 208 17.49 4.02 -7.65
N TRP A 209 17.19 5.26 -7.26
CA TRP A 209 15.83 5.74 -7.02
C TRP A 209 15.12 6.13 -8.32
N SER A 210 15.82 6.72 -9.27
CA SER A 210 15.26 7.25 -10.51
C SER A 210 15.08 6.17 -11.59
N GLU A 211 15.94 5.16 -11.60
CA GLU A 211 15.90 4.04 -12.55
C GLU A 211 14.87 2.99 -12.14
N ASN A 212 14.07 2.56 -13.11
CA ASN A 212 13.11 1.46 -12.94
C ASN A 212 13.61 0.20 -13.66
N VAL A 213 13.34 -0.95 -13.07
CA VAL A 213 13.60 -2.29 -13.61
C VAL A 213 12.29 -3.03 -13.71
N THR A 214 11.97 -3.60 -14.85
CA THR A 214 10.80 -4.45 -15.03
C THR A 214 11.15 -5.88 -14.62
N LEU A 215 10.46 -6.40 -13.61
CA LEU A 215 10.46 -7.82 -13.27
C LEU A 215 9.38 -8.50 -14.10
N ARG A 216 9.73 -9.47 -14.90
CA ARG A 216 8.78 -10.32 -15.61
C ARG A 216 8.72 -11.67 -14.90
N ILE A 217 7.60 -11.93 -14.23
CA ILE A 217 7.36 -13.19 -13.50
C ILE A 217 6.49 -14.12 -14.35
N ALA A 218 6.80 -15.40 -14.29
CA ALA A 218 6.05 -16.46 -14.99
C ALA A 218 5.88 -17.69 -14.08
N PRO A 219 4.92 -18.58 -14.36
CA PRO A 219 4.78 -19.82 -13.62
C PRO A 219 6.04 -20.67 -13.75
N HIS A 220 6.42 -21.33 -12.64
CA HIS A 220 7.61 -22.20 -12.63
C HIS A 220 7.51 -23.29 -13.72
N PRO A 221 8.55 -23.52 -14.55
CA PRO A 221 8.51 -24.48 -15.66
C PRO A 221 8.24 -25.93 -15.24
N GLY A 222 8.59 -26.31 -14.02
CA GLY A 222 8.32 -27.65 -13.45
C GLY A 222 6.88 -27.89 -12.99
N LEU A 223 5.98 -26.90 -13.09
CA LEU A 223 4.56 -27.06 -12.81
C LEU A 223 3.82 -27.71 -13.99
N SER A 224 2.81 -28.52 -13.72
CA SER A 224 1.90 -29.07 -14.74
C SER A 224 1.09 -27.97 -15.42
N THR A 225 0.54 -28.25 -16.60
CA THR A 225 -0.29 -27.29 -17.33
C THR A 225 -1.45 -26.72 -16.50
N ASN A 226 -2.11 -27.56 -15.70
CA ASN A 226 -3.22 -27.11 -14.85
C ASN A 226 -2.72 -26.20 -13.72
N GLN A 227 -1.61 -26.56 -13.06
CA GLN A 227 -1.01 -25.73 -12.03
C GLN A 227 -0.57 -24.35 -12.57
N ARG A 228 0.03 -24.32 -13.77
CA ARG A 228 0.41 -23.05 -14.42
C ARG A 228 -0.79 -22.14 -14.62
N ARG A 229 -1.94 -22.67 -15.08
CA ARG A 229 -3.17 -21.87 -15.24
C ARG A 229 -3.66 -21.29 -13.92
N VAL A 230 -3.53 -22.03 -12.81
CA VAL A 230 -3.89 -21.49 -11.48
C VAL A 230 -2.99 -20.32 -11.11
N ILE A 231 -1.67 -20.44 -11.32
CA ILE A 231 -0.72 -19.37 -11.03
C ILE A 231 -0.94 -18.14 -11.93
N GLU A 232 -1.27 -18.37 -13.22
CA GLU A 232 -1.64 -17.28 -14.14
C GLU A 232 -2.85 -16.50 -13.64
N LEU A 233 -3.87 -17.19 -13.09
CA LEU A 233 -5.04 -16.55 -12.47
C LEU A 233 -4.67 -15.80 -11.20
N ASP A 234 -3.90 -16.42 -10.29
CA ASP A 234 -3.51 -15.83 -9.00
C ASP A 234 -2.75 -14.50 -9.16
N TYR A 235 -1.92 -14.41 -10.19
CA TYR A 235 -1.10 -13.23 -10.48
C TYR A 235 -1.66 -12.33 -11.59
N GLY A 236 -2.86 -12.61 -12.11
CA GLY A 236 -3.46 -11.84 -13.20
C GLY A 236 -2.58 -11.80 -14.46
N MET A 237 -1.87 -12.90 -14.76
CA MET A 237 -0.91 -12.95 -15.86
C MET A 237 -1.61 -12.88 -17.21
N THR A 238 -1.01 -12.14 -18.13
CA THR A 238 -1.41 -12.08 -19.54
C THR A 238 -0.30 -12.72 -20.38
N ASP A 239 -0.64 -13.58 -21.31
CA ASP A 239 0.32 -14.32 -22.15
C ASP A 239 1.39 -15.08 -21.32
N GLY A 240 0.95 -15.67 -20.19
CA GLY A 240 1.77 -16.50 -19.33
C GLY A 240 2.79 -15.72 -18.48
N ALA A 241 2.67 -14.41 -18.33
CA ALA A 241 3.54 -13.60 -17.50
C ALA A 241 2.82 -12.39 -16.89
N ALA A 242 3.36 -11.88 -15.78
CA ALA A 242 3.02 -10.58 -15.23
C ALA A 242 4.27 -9.70 -15.10
N GLU A 243 4.11 -8.39 -15.30
CA GLU A 243 5.19 -7.43 -15.21
C GLU A 243 5.02 -6.52 -13.99
N ILE A 244 6.09 -6.33 -13.25
CA ILE A 244 6.16 -5.49 -12.06
C ILE A 244 7.26 -4.46 -12.29
N LEU A 245 6.89 -3.18 -12.31
CA LEU A 245 7.85 -2.08 -12.42
C LEU A 245 8.38 -1.72 -11.03
N VAL A 246 9.68 -1.86 -10.83
CA VAL A 246 10.34 -1.68 -9.53
C VAL A 246 11.49 -0.69 -9.65
N ARG A 247 11.61 0.26 -8.71
CA ARG A 247 12.81 1.09 -8.62
C ARG A 247 14.04 0.23 -8.35
N ARG A 248 15.15 0.48 -9.02
CA ARG A 248 16.37 -0.33 -8.90
C ARG A 248 16.84 -0.47 -7.45
N CYS A 249 16.77 0.58 -6.64
CA CYS A 249 17.12 0.52 -5.22
C CYS A 249 16.24 -0.42 -4.38
N LEU A 250 15.01 -0.73 -4.84
CA LEU A 250 14.08 -1.64 -4.17
C LEU A 250 14.12 -3.07 -4.69
N LEU A 251 14.90 -3.32 -5.74
CA LEU A 251 14.93 -4.59 -6.44
C LEU A 251 15.25 -5.77 -5.52
N PHE A 252 16.28 -5.64 -4.68
CA PHE A 252 16.65 -6.65 -3.71
C PHE A 252 15.49 -7.02 -2.77
N TYR A 253 14.79 -6.03 -2.24
CA TYR A 253 13.67 -6.25 -1.30
C TYR A 253 12.49 -6.91 -2.01
N THR A 254 12.20 -6.52 -3.24
CA THR A 254 11.13 -7.11 -4.05
C THR A 254 11.41 -8.56 -4.38
N LEU A 255 12.63 -8.88 -4.84
CA LEU A 255 13.04 -10.24 -5.12
C LEU A 255 12.93 -11.13 -3.88
N LYS A 256 13.44 -10.63 -2.74
CA LYS A 256 13.37 -11.35 -1.47
C LYS A 256 11.93 -11.59 -1.00
N ARG A 257 11.06 -10.60 -1.15
CA ARG A 257 9.64 -10.72 -0.78
C ARG A 257 8.90 -11.75 -1.63
N LEU A 258 9.24 -11.85 -2.91
CA LEU A 258 8.66 -12.82 -3.85
C LEU A 258 9.34 -14.20 -3.78
N GLY A 259 10.42 -14.34 -2.98
CA GLY A 259 11.22 -15.55 -2.92
C GLY A 259 12.02 -15.81 -4.19
N LEU A 260 12.33 -14.76 -4.96
CA LEU A 260 13.05 -14.81 -6.24
C LEU A 260 14.53 -14.37 -6.08
N ASP A 261 15.04 -14.33 -4.86
CA ASP A 261 16.41 -13.98 -4.49
C ASP A 261 17.34 -15.21 -4.46
N THR A 262 16.88 -16.36 -4.94
CA THR A 262 17.62 -17.63 -5.03
C THR A 262 17.54 -18.17 -6.46
N GLU A 263 18.44 -19.12 -6.80
CA GLU A 263 18.38 -19.81 -8.08
C GLU A 263 17.00 -20.50 -8.28
N PRO A 264 16.47 -20.55 -9.50
CA PRO A 264 15.15 -21.10 -9.79
C PRO A 264 14.94 -22.51 -9.25
N ASP A 265 15.98 -23.35 -9.31
CA ASP A 265 15.94 -24.75 -8.87
C ASP A 265 16.25 -24.94 -7.38
N ALA A 266 16.48 -23.85 -6.62
CA ALA A 266 16.78 -23.93 -5.19
C ALA A 266 15.60 -24.45 -4.35
N ARG A 267 14.39 -24.38 -4.90
CA ARG A 267 13.15 -24.86 -4.27
C ARG A 267 12.35 -25.70 -5.24
N ARG A 268 11.55 -26.61 -4.69
CA ARG A 268 10.64 -27.40 -5.53
C ARG A 268 9.59 -26.50 -6.18
N PRO A 269 9.09 -26.81 -7.40
CA PRO A 269 8.06 -26.02 -8.07
C PRO A 269 6.80 -25.77 -7.22
N GLN A 270 6.45 -26.72 -6.34
CA GLN A 270 5.31 -26.62 -5.42
C GLN A 270 5.56 -25.66 -4.25
N ASP A 271 6.83 -25.33 -3.96
CA ASP A 271 7.22 -24.39 -2.90
C ASP A 271 7.61 -23.01 -3.47
N GLN A 272 7.87 -22.94 -4.79
CA GLN A 272 8.19 -21.72 -5.53
C GLN A 272 7.42 -21.71 -6.85
N HIS A 273 6.22 -21.15 -6.82
CA HIS A 273 5.27 -21.20 -7.93
C HIS A 273 5.65 -20.31 -9.12
N ILE A 274 6.45 -19.26 -8.88
CA ILE A 274 6.87 -18.29 -9.90
C ILE A 274 8.38 -18.24 -10.05
N VAL A 275 8.82 -17.87 -11.25
CA VAL A 275 10.22 -17.61 -11.59
C VAL A 275 10.36 -16.29 -12.33
N LEU A 276 11.59 -15.74 -12.38
CA LEU A 276 11.90 -14.59 -13.25
C LEU A 276 12.07 -15.09 -14.69
N ALA A 277 11.23 -14.60 -15.60
CA ALA A 277 11.39 -14.85 -17.03
C ALA A 277 12.54 -14.06 -17.64
N ASN A 278 12.95 -12.94 -17.02
CA ASN A 278 14.06 -12.08 -17.43
C ASN A 278 15.17 -11.99 -16.36
N GLY A 279 15.47 -13.09 -15.70
CA GLY A 279 16.46 -13.16 -14.62
C GLY A 279 17.81 -12.49 -14.92
N PRO A 280 18.49 -12.79 -16.05
CA PRO A 280 19.79 -12.20 -16.38
C PRO A 280 19.81 -10.67 -16.36
N GLU A 281 18.77 -10.02 -16.91
CA GLU A 281 18.63 -8.56 -16.92
C GLU A 281 18.45 -7.99 -15.52
N VAL A 282 17.59 -8.66 -14.72
CA VAL A 282 17.26 -8.26 -13.36
C VAL A 282 18.48 -8.39 -12.45
N PHE A 283 19.22 -9.50 -12.53
CA PHE A 283 20.43 -9.69 -11.72
C PHE A 283 21.56 -8.73 -12.13
N SER A 284 21.72 -8.46 -13.42
CA SER A 284 22.67 -7.43 -13.89
C SER A 284 22.33 -6.04 -13.33
N ALA A 285 21.05 -5.69 -13.24
CA ALA A 285 20.61 -4.43 -12.64
C ALA A 285 20.82 -4.41 -11.10
N LEU A 286 20.72 -5.56 -10.45
CA LEU A 286 20.98 -5.70 -9.02
C LEU A 286 22.45 -5.52 -8.68
N ASP A 287 23.38 -6.06 -9.49
CA ASP A 287 24.83 -5.96 -9.29
C ASP A 287 25.34 -4.52 -9.39
N ARG A 288 24.72 -3.68 -10.22
CA ARG A 288 25.02 -2.23 -10.31
C ARG A 288 24.70 -1.45 -9.02
N ARG A 289 24.15 -2.09 -8.01
CA ARG A 289 23.89 -1.51 -6.68
C ARG A 289 25.18 -1.28 -5.86
N ALA A 290 26.24 -1.99 -6.18
CA ALA A 290 27.47 -2.04 -5.38
C ALA A 290 28.52 -0.96 -5.78
N THR A 291 28.26 -0.23 -6.83
CA THR A 291 29.12 0.89 -7.28
C THR A 291 28.48 2.23 -7.01
#